data_aeead919fc15289977d8f948128b1abb
#
_entry.id   aeead919fc15289977d8f948128b1abb
#
_cell.length_a   1.000
_cell.length_b   1.000
_cell.length_c   1.000
_cell.angle_alpha   90.00
_cell.angle_beta   90.00
_cell.angle_gamma   90.00
#
_symmetry.space_group_name_H-M   'P 1'
#
loop_
_entity.id
_entity.type
_entity.pdbx_description
1 polymer ?
#
loop_
_entity_poly.entity_id
_entity_poly.type
_entity_poly.pdbx_seq_one_letter_code
_entity_poly.pdbx_strand_id
1 'polypeptide(L)'
;LNNFEKSYKQEQKVLQERITKTENLAAVGLSIETASHDIMLFLKKTIEQMDSAIKNLMLDGEIDKNMVISQLTMLRGNMSIIETQMKDIQLLFPSTKLRTKKINVNEIIEKVHRLYMRPFKENSIDFSIIRSTSPLIVKTTDAVLLQVFINLFDNSLYWLKTVDISRKIEIFIDGNNQRVIFSDNGPGIDDESKGYIFEAFYSGKGEEGRGLGLYIARQLLERYDYTIELASFSKDKRLSGANFVLEFIKEDI
;
A
#
# COMPACT_ATOMS: atom_id res chain seq x y z
N LEU A 1 2.87 -41.43 24.51
CA LEU A 1 2.89 -40.04 24.97
C LEU A 1 3.36 -39.10 23.84
N ASN A 2 4.47 -39.43 23.16
CA ASN A 2 5.07 -38.54 22.14
C ASN A 2 4.20 -38.31 20.88
N ASN A 3 3.40 -39.29 20.47
CA ASN A 3 2.49 -39.16 19.30
C ASN A 3 1.24 -38.35 19.66
N PHE A 4 0.76 -38.41 20.88
CA PHE A 4 -0.39 -37.66 21.35
C PHE A 4 -0.05 -36.16 21.50
N GLU A 5 1.12 -35.83 22.05
CA GLU A 5 1.61 -34.47 22.15
C GLU A 5 1.85 -33.82 20.77
N LYS A 6 2.34 -34.62 19.81
CA LYS A 6 2.56 -34.16 18.43
C LYS A 6 1.23 -33.85 17.73
N SER A 7 0.23 -34.75 17.89
CA SER A 7 -1.11 -34.56 17.34
C SER A 7 -1.80 -33.34 17.97
N TYR A 8 -1.70 -33.15 19.27
CA TYR A 8 -2.28 -32.03 20.00
C TYR A 8 -1.66 -30.68 19.58
N LYS A 9 -0.32 -30.61 19.44
CA LYS A 9 0.37 -29.42 18.94
C LYS A 9 -0.03 -29.07 17.50
N GLN A 10 -0.24 -30.07 16.66
CA GLN A 10 -0.66 -29.90 15.28
C GLN A 10 -2.11 -29.39 15.19
N GLU A 11 -2.99 -29.91 16.05
CA GLU A 11 -4.38 -29.47 16.15
C GLU A 11 -4.48 -28.04 16.69
N GLN A 12 -3.68 -27.68 17.69
CA GLN A 12 -3.57 -26.29 18.17
C GLN A 12 -3.07 -25.34 17.09
N LYS A 13 -2.06 -25.73 16.30
CA LYS A 13 -1.55 -24.92 15.20
C LYS A 13 -2.62 -24.68 14.13
N VAL A 14 -3.34 -25.71 13.72
CA VAL A 14 -4.45 -25.60 12.75
C VAL A 14 -5.58 -24.72 13.28
N LEU A 15 -5.90 -24.83 14.59
CA LEU A 15 -6.92 -23.99 15.21
C LEU A 15 -6.48 -22.52 15.25
N GLN A 16 -5.23 -22.26 15.61
CA GLN A 16 -4.66 -20.92 15.63
C GLN A 16 -4.66 -20.28 14.22
N GLU A 17 -4.26 -21.04 13.21
CA GLU A 17 -4.31 -20.61 11.81
C GLU A 17 -5.75 -20.27 11.35
N ARG A 18 -6.75 -21.06 11.79
CA ARG A 18 -8.17 -20.78 11.51
C ARG A 18 -8.66 -19.53 12.22
N ILE A 19 -8.29 -19.32 13.49
CA ILE A 19 -8.65 -18.12 14.27
C ILE A 19 -8.07 -16.90 13.56
N THR A 20 -6.76 -16.88 13.28
CA THR A 20 -6.10 -15.77 12.59
C THR A 20 -6.73 -15.48 11.22
N LYS A 21 -7.08 -16.55 10.47
CA LYS A 21 -7.76 -16.39 9.18
C LYS A 21 -9.16 -15.77 9.32
N THR A 22 -9.89 -16.14 10.37
CA THR A 22 -11.24 -15.62 10.66
C THR A 22 -11.16 -14.17 11.14
N GLU A 23 -10.20 -13.84 11.99
CA GLU A 23 -9.94 -12.47 12.45
C GLU A 23 -9.56 -11.56 11.27
N ASN A 24 -8.68 -12.02 10.38
CA ASN A 24 -8.33 -11.30 9.15
C ASN A 24 -9.55 -11.08 8.24
N LEU A 25 -10.41 -12.08 8.08
CA LEU A 25 -11.65 -11.94 7.30
C LEU A 25 -12.64 -10.96 7.96
N ALA A 26 -12.75 -10.96 9.28
CA ALA A 26 -13.58 -10.01 10.02
C ALA A 26 -13.03 -8.58 9.90
N ALA A 27 -11.71 -8.40 10.00
CA ALA A 27 -11.05 -7.12 9.78
C ALA A 27 -11.26 -6.60 8.34
N VAL A 28 -11.12 -7.47 7.34
CA VAL A 28 -11.42 -7.13 5.93
C VAL A 28 -12.90 -6.78 5.76
N GLY A 29 -13.82 -7.52 6.38
CA GLY A 29 -15.26 -7.23 6.36
C GLY A 29 -15.57 -5.84 6.92
N LEU A 30 -15.04 -5.51 8.09
CA LEU A 30 -15.18 -4.19 8.73
C LEU A 30 -14.59 -3.08 7.85
N SER A 31 -13.46 -3.34 7.19
CA SER A 31 -12.82 -2.43 6.23
C SER A 31 -13.71 -2.08 5.06
N ILE A 32 -14.33 -3.12 4.49
CA ILE A 32 -15.25 -2.97 3.37
C ILE A 32 -16.47 -2.17 3.80
N GLU A 33 -17.01 -2.44 4.99
CA GLU A 33 -18.15 -1.72 5.54
C GLU A 33 -17.81 -0.24 5.74
N THR A 34 -16.69 0.07 6.39
CA THR A 34 -16.23 1.46 6.62
C THR A 34 -15.98 2.18 5.30
N ALA A 35 -15.23 1.57 4.38
CA ALA A 35 -14.93 2.19 3.09
C ALA A 35 -16.20 2.34 2.21
N SER A 36 -17.14 1.40 2.29
CA SER A 36 -18.45 1.50 1.61
C SER A 36 -19.28 2.65 2.18
N HIS A 37 -19.27 2.83 3.50
CA HIS A 37 -19.93 3.95 4.18
C HIS A 37 -19.34 5.28 3.73
N ASP A 38 -18.02 5.40 3.68
CA ASP A 38 -17.32 6.61 3.24
C ASP A 38 -17.61 6.92 1.76
N ILE A 39 -17.58 5.91 0.90
CA ILE A 39 -17.97 6.05 -0.51
C ILE A 39 -19.40 6.58 -0.63
N MET A 40 -20.34 6.02 0.13
CA MET A 40 -21.74 6.47 0.13
C MET A 40 -21.89 7.92 0.61
N LEU A 41 -21.11 8.31 1.64
CA LEU A 41 -21.09 9.68 2.14
C LEU A 41 -20.55 10.65 1.08
N PHE A 42 -19.44 10.32 0.42
CA PHE A 42 -18.87 11.13 -0.65
C PHE A 42 -19.78 11.21 -1.88
N LEU A 43 -20.43 10.10 -2.26
CA LEU A 43 -21.42 10.09 -3.35
C LEU A 43 -22.58 11.02 -3.04
N LYS A 44 -23.16 10.92 -1.84
CA LYS A 44 -24.26 11.79 -1.41
C LYS A 44 -23.86 13.26 -1.47
N LYS A 45 -22.70 13.62 -0.90
CA LYS A 45 -22.18 14.98 -0.93
C LYS A 45 -21.92 15.48 -2.36
N THR A 46 -21.44 14.59 -3.24
CA THR A 46 -21.21 14.92 -4.65
C THR A 46 -22.53 15.21 -5.38
N ILE A 47 -23.57 14.40 -5.13
CA ILE A 47 -24.92 14.61 -5.70
C ILE A 47 -25.49 15.95 -5.21
N GLU A 48 -25.45 16.23 -3.90
CA GLU A 48 -25.94 17.49 -3.33
C GLU A 48 -25.23 18.72 -3.95
N GLN A 49 -23.91 18.61 -4.20
CA GLN A 49 -23.15 19.67 -4.88
C GLN A 49 -23.53 19.82 -6.36
N MET A 50 -23.80 18.70 -7.06
CA MET A 50 -24.30 18.74 -8.44
C MET A 50 -25.68 19.41 -8.51
N ASP A 51 -26.59 19.02 -7.63
CA ASP A 51 -27.93 19.62 -7.56
C ASP A 51 -27.88 21.12 -7.28
N SER A 52 -27.00 21.55 -6.38
CA SER A 52 -26.75 22.96 -6.10
C SER A 52 -26.18 23.70 -7.31
N ALA A 53 -25.23 23.11 -8.03
CA ALA A 53 -24.67 23.69 -9.24
C ALA A 53 -25.70 23.83 -10.35
N ILE A 54 -26.53 22.79 -10.57
CA ILE A 54 -27.63 22.80 -11.54
C ILE A 54 -28.64 23.89 -11.19
N LYS A 55 -29.04 23.97 -9.92
CA LYS A 55 -29.97 25.01 -9.45
C LYS A 55 -29.47 26.42 -9.71
N ASN A 56 -28.17 26.66 -9.43
CA ASN A 56 -27.53 27.97 -9.69
C ASN A 56 -27.47 28.30 -11.17
N LEU A 57 -27.28 27.30 -12.05
CA LEU A 57 -27.26 27.50 -13.50
C LEU A 57 -28.67 27.73 -14.10
N MET A 58 -29.75 27.29 -13.39
CA MET A 58 -31.14 27.48 -13.80
C MET A 58 -31.74 28.82 -13.35
N LEU A 59 -31.07 29.56 -12.49
CA LEU A 59 -31.49 30.89 -12.07
C LEU A 59 -31.23 31.91 -13.20
N ASP A 60 -32.25 32.75 -13.51
CA ASP A 60 -32.10 33.81 -14.46
C ASP A 60 -31.08 34.87 -13.96
N GLY A 61 -29.91 34.92 -14.58
CA GLY A 61 -28.84 35.84 -14.21
C GLY A 61 -27.55 35.62 -15.01
N GLU A 62 -26.57 36.51 -14.83
CA GLU A 62 -25.23 36.29 -15.39
C GLU A 62 -24.54 35.09 -14.71
N ILE A 63 -24.12 34.13 -15.51
CA ILE A 63 -23.40 32.95 -15.01
C ILE A 63 -21.98 33.31 -14.62
N ASP A 64 -21.66 33.25 -13.33
CA ASP A 64 -20.26 33.36 -12.87
C ASP A 64 -19.46 32.10 -13.25
N LYS A 65 -18.67 32.22 -14.32
CA LYS A 65 -17.80 31.17 -14.83
C LYS A 65 -16.81 30.65 -13.79
N ASN A 66 -16.29 31.52 -12.91
CA ASN A 66 -15.32 31.12 -11.89
C ASN A 66 -15.98 30.26 -10.81
N MET A 67 -17.21 30.59 -10.44
CA MET A 67 -18.01 29.77 -9.51
C MET A 67 -18.29 28.39 -10.09
N VAL A 68 -18.70 28.32 -11.36
CA VAL A 68 -18.94 27.04 -12.04
C VAL A 68 -17.67 26.18 -12.14
N ILE A 69 -16.53 26.79 -12.51
CA ILE A 69 -15.24 26.11 -12.59
C ILE A 69 -14.83 25.58 -11.20
N SER A 70 -15.01 26.36 -10.14
CA SER A 70 -14.73 25.96 -8.77
C SER A 70 -15.57 24.74 -8.35
N GLN A 71 -16.88 24.77 -8.61
CA GLN A 71 -17.79 23.67 -8.32
C GLN A 71 -17.41 22.40 -9.10
N LEU A 72 -17.14 22.50 -10.39
CA LEU A 72 -16.70 21.36 -11.21
C LEU A 72 -15.36 20.79 -10.75
N THR A 73 -14.44 21.65 -10.32
CA THR A 73 -13.14 21.22 -9.77
C THR A 73 -13.32 20.43 -8.48
N MET A 74 -14.22 20.87 -7.60
CA MET A 74 -14.55 20.20 -6.35
C MET A 74 -15.23 18.84 -6.60
N LEU A 75 -16.19 18.77 -7.53
CA LEU A 75 -16.82 17.53 -7.97
C LEU A 75 -15.81 16.52 -8.50
N ARG A 76 -14.90 16.98 -9.36
CA ARG A 76 -13.82 16.14 -9.87
C ARG A 76 -12.93 15.61 -8.74
N GLY A 77 -12.61 16.43 -7.73
CA GLY A 77 -11.85 16.01 -6.54
C GLY A 77 -12.55 14.89 -5.78
N ASN A 78 -13.84 15.07 -5.49
CA ASN A 78 -14.65 14.04 -4.80
C ASN A 78 -14.74 12.74 -5.59
N MET A 79 -14.94 12.80 -6.91
CA MET A 79 -14.96 11.60 -7.77
C MET A 79 -13.61 10.87 -7.78
N SER A 80 -12.50 11.61 -7.75
CA SER A 80 -11.15 11.02 -7.66
C SER A 80 -10.92 10.29 -6.33
N ILE A 81 -11.45 10.82 -5.23
CA ILE A 81 -11.41 10.16 -3.91
C ILE A 81 -12.21 8.85 -3.95
N ILE A 82 -13.43 8.88 -4.47
CA ILE A 82 -14.28 7.70 -4.62
C ILE A 82 -13.59 6.63 -5.47
N GLU A 83 -13.01 7.02 -6.61
CA GLU A 83 -12.28 6.10 -7.49
C GLU A 83 -11.11 5.43 -6.76
N THR A 84 -10.36 6.18 -5.97
CA THR A 84 -9.23 5.66 -5.18
C THR A 84 -9.72 4.67 -4.12
N GLN A 85 -10.79 5.01 -3.39
CA GLN A 85 -11.37 4.11 -2.38
C GLN A 85 -11.92 2.81 -3.00
N MET A 86 -12.57 2.90 -4.15
CA MET A 86 -13.04 1.71 -4.87
C MET A 86 -11.88 0.81 -5.33
N LYS A 87 -10.78 1.40 -5.80
CA LYS A 87 -9.57 0.64 -6.16
C LYS A 87 -8.98 -0.08 -4.95
N ASP A 88 -8.90 0.58 -3.80
CA ASP A 88 -8.40 -0.01 -2.56
C ASP A 88 -9.27 -1.22 -2.14
N ILE A 89 -10.60 -1.09 -2.21
CA ILE A 89 -11.52 -2.21 -1.95
C ILE A 89 -11.32 -3.34 -2.95
N GLN A 90 -11.20 -3.05 -4.25
CA GLN A 90 -11.00 -4.07 -5.28
C GLN A 90 -9.72 -4.89 -5.05
N LEU A 91 -8.68 -4.30 -4.45
CA LEU A 91 -7.44 -4.99 -4.11
C LEU A 91 -7.60 -6.00 -2.98
N LEU A 92 -8.60 -5.83 -2.10
CA LEU A 92 -8.94 -6.79 -1.04
C LEU A 92 -9.61 -8.07 -1.60
N PHE A 93 -10.19 -7.99 -2.80
CA PHE A 93 -10.81 -9.14 -3.45
C PHE A 93 -9.86 -9.80 -4.46
N PRO A 94 -9.69 -11.12 -4.40
CA PRO A 94 -8.87 -11.82 -5.38
C PRO A 94 -9.49 -11.73 -6.77
N SER A 95 -8.85 -11.02 -7.68
CA SER A 95 -9.21 -11.10 -9.10
C SER A 95 -8.72 -12.42 -9.67
N THR A 96 -9.64 -13.35 -9.91
CA THR A 96 -9.37 -14.70 -10.44
C THR A 96 -8.91 -14.72 -11.91
N LYS A 97 -8.82 -13.55 -12.58
CA LYS A 97 -8.62 -13.48 -14.04
C LYS A 97 -7.27 -12.95 -14.50
N LEU A 98 -6.38 -12.53 -13.61
CA LEU A 98 -5.08 -11.99 -14.03
C LEU A 98 -4.08 -13.11 -14.29
N ARG A 99 -3.70 -13.31 -15.56
CA ARG A 99 -2.62 -14.25 -15.94
C ARG A 99 -1.30 -13.78 -15.37
N THR A 100 -0.70 -14.62 -14.53
CA THR A 100 0.67 -14.39 -14.05
C THR A 100 1.67 -14.47 -15.21
N LYS A 101 2.70 -13.62 -15.18
CA LYS A 101 3.82 -13.64 -16.12
C LYS A 101 5.13 -13.43 -15.38
N LYS A 102 6.24 -13.73 -16.05
CA LYS A 102 7.57 -13.37 -15.54
C LYS A 102 7.76 -11.86 -15.70
N ILE A 103 8.10 -11.17 -14.61
CA ILE A 103 8.23 -9.71 -14.55
C ILE A 103 9.59 -9.36 -13.98
N ASN A 104 10.29 -8.45 -14.62
CA ASN A 104 11.49 -7.84 -14.09
C ASN A 104 11.10 -6.77 -13.05
N VAL A 105 11.45 -7.00 -11.79
CA VAL A 105 11.09 -6.10 -10.68
C VAL A 105 11.66 -4.70 -10.87
N ASN A 106 12.86 -4.58 -11.44
CA ASN A 106 13.48 -3.28 -11.72
C ASN A 106 12.61 -2.41 -12.63
N GLU A 107 12.02 -2.97 -13.68
CA GLU A 107 11.15 -2.23 -14.60
C GLU A 107 9.91 -1.66 -13.90
N ILE A 108 9.35 -2.42 -12.96
CA ILE A 108 8.20 -1.98 -12.16
C ILE A 108 8.60 -0.84 -11.22
N ILE A 109 9.73 -0.98 -10.49
CA ILE A 109 10.23 0.06 -9.59
C ILE A 109 10.51 1.36 -10.36
N GLU A 110 11.15 1.28 -11.51
CA GLU A 110 11.39 2.46 -12.37
C GLU A 110 10.07 3.08 -12.87
N LYS A 111 9.07 2.26 -13.17
CA LYS A 111 7.74 2.73 -13.58
C LYS A 111 7.05 3.48 -12.46
N VAL A 112 7.10 2.95 -11.22
CA VAL A 112 6.56 3.64 -10.04
C VAL A 112 7.35 4.91 -9.76
N HIS A 113 8.70 4.86 -9.78
CA HIS A 113 9.52 6.05 -9.57
C HIS A 113 9.15 7.20 -10.52
N ARG A 114 8.88 6.92 -11.80
CA ARG A 114 8.44 7.97 -12.74
C ARG A 114 7.15 8.69 -12.29
N LEU A 115 6.23 8.01 -11.59
CA LEU A 115 5.04 8.64 -11.03
C LEU A 115 5.37 9.57 -9.85
N TYR A 116 6.46 9.27 -9.12
CA TYR A 116 6.88 10.02 -7.93
C TYR A 116 7.97 11.06 -8.20
N MET A 117 8.47 11.21 -9.43
CA MET A 117 9.52 12.18 -9.76
C MET A 117 9.17 13.62 -9.34
N ARG A 118 7.92 14.03 -9.60
CA ARG A 118 7.46 15.38 -9.21
C ARG A 118 7.30 15.51 -7.68
N PRO A 119 6.56 14.66 -6.97
CA PRO A 119 6.50 14.67 -5.51
C PRO A 119 7.88 14.62 -4.83
N PHE A 120 8.82 13.83 -5.34
CA PHE A 120 10.17 13.73 -4.77
C PHE A 120 10.94 15.03 -4.96
N LYS A 121 10.89 15.63 -6.15
CA LYS A 121 11.53 16.93 -6.40
C LYS A 121 10.94 18.03 -5.51
N GLU A 122 9.61 18.13 -5.38
CA GLU A 122 8.92 19.12 -4.55
C GLU A 122 9.26 18.99 -3.06
N ASN A 123 9.60 17.78 -2.58
CA ASN A 123 9.95 17.49 -1.18
C ASN A 123 11.45 17.26 -0.97
N SER A 124 12.30 17.54 -1.97
CA SER A 124 13.77 17.41 -1.91
C SER A 124 14.20 16.00 -1.45
N ILE A 125 13.56 14.96 -2.00
CA ILE A 125 13.88 13.55 -1.70
C ILE A 125 14.88 13.04 -2.74
N ASP A 126 16.05 12.60 -2.27
CA ASP A 126 17.03 11.87 -3.08
C ASP A 126 16.61 10.41 -3.22
N PHE A 127 16.58 9.92 -4.46
CA PHE A 127 16.16 8.56 -4.77
C PHE A 127 17.26 7.79 -5.50
N SER A 128 17.60 6.60 -5.02
CA SER A 128 18.61 5.74 -5.63
C SER A 128 18.17 4.28 -5.73
N ILE A 129 18.60 3.62 -6.82
CA ILE A 129 18.43 2.17 -7.01
C ILE A 129 19.81 1.54 -7.14
N ILE A 130 20.12 0.58 -6.27
CA ILE A 130 21.31 -0.25 -6.31
C ILE A 130 20.89 -1.65 -6.75
N ARG A 131 21.67 -2.25 -7.64
CA ARG A 131 21.34 -3.56 -8.25
C ARG A 131 22.49 -4.54 -8.06
N SER A 132 22.17 -5.80 -7.77
CA SER A 132 23.11 -6.90 -7.93
C SER A 132 23.36 -7.20 -9.42
N THR A 133 24.30 -8.08 -9.70
CA THR A 133 24.66 -8.48 -11.07
C THR A 133 23.55 -9.24 -11.79
N SER A 134 22.72 -10.00 -11.05
CA SER A 134 21.63 -10.79 -11.60
C SER A 134 20.32 -9.99 -11.59
N PRO A 135 19.50 -10.07 -12.65
CA PRO A 135 18.17 -9.47 -12.65
C PRO A 135 17.24 -10.24 -11.71
N LEU A 136 16.33 -9.52 -11.05
CA LEU A 136 15.27 -10.11 -10.25
C LEU A 136 14.01 -10.31 -11.10
N ILE A 137 13.73 -11.57 -11.44
CA ILE A 137 12.56 -11.96 -12.25
C ILE A 137 11.59 -12.75 -11.38
N VAL A 138 10.36 -12.27 -11.24
CA VAL A 138 9.33 -12.89 -10.39
C VAL A 138 8.09 -13.26 -11.20
N LYS A 139 7.32 -14.26 -10.75
CA LYS A 139 6.10 -14.72 -11.41
C LYS A 139 4.87 -14.18 -10.70
N THR A 140 4.32 -13.09 -11.20
CA THR A 140 3.14 -12.42 -10.63
C THR A 140 2.42 -11.60 -11.71
N THR A 141 1.71 -10.54 -11.33
CA THR A 141 1.11 -9.56 -12.25
C THR A 141 1.71 -8.17 -12.04
N ASP A 142 1.73 -7.34 -13.10
CA ASP A 142 2.21 -5.95 -12.99
C ASP A 142 1.43 -5.18 -11.92
N ALA A 143 0.12 -5.41 -11.83
CA ALA A 143 -0.76 -4.72 -10.87
C ALA A 143 -0.34 -4.98 -9.41
N VAL A 144 0.02 -6.23 -9.07
CA VAL A 144 0.48 -6.60 -7.73
C VAL A 144 1.74 -5.84 -7.35
N LEU A 145 2.78 -5.91 -8.19
CA LEU A 145 4.04 -5.23 -7.88
C LEU A 145 3.89 -3.70 -7.90
N LEU A 146 3.11 -3.14 -8.86
CA LEU A 146 2.83 -1.70 -8.88
C LEU A 146 2.20 -1.25 -7.56
N GLN A 147 1.17 -1.96 -7.08
CA GLN A 147 0.48 -1.60 -5.85
C GLN A 147 1.37 -1.75 -4.62
N VAL A 148 2.17 -2.82 -4.54
CA VAL A 148 3.13 -3.01 -3.44
C VAL A 148 4.11 -1.83 -3.37
N PHE A 149 4.74 -1.48 -4.49
CA PHE A 149 5.72 -0.39 -4.49
C PHE A 149 5.05 0.99 -4.32
N ILE A 150 3.87 1.24 -4.88
CA ILE A 150 3.11 2.48 -4.63
C ILE A 150 2.87 2.65 -3.12
N ASN A 151 2.41 1.62 -2.42
CA ASN A 151 2.18 1.68 -0.97
C ASN A 151 3.46 1.99 -0.18
N LEU A 152 4.61 1.44 -0.59
CA LEU A 152 5.90 1.73 0.05
C LEU A 152 6.36 3.17 -0.24
N PHE A 153 6.24 3.63 -1.50
CA PHE A 153 6.60 5.00 -1.87
C PHE A 153 5.72 6.04 -1.18
N ASP A 154 4.40 5.80 -1.08
CA ASP A 154 3.47 6.67 -0.36
C ASP A 154 3.80 6.76 1.12
N ASN A 155 4.14 5.63 1.75
CA ASN A 155 4.55 5.61 3.14
C ASN A 155 5.83 6.41 3.36
N SER A 156 6.87 6.18 2.56
CA SER A 156 8.12 6.93 2.71
C SER A 156 7.94 8.41 2.39
N LEU A 157 7.17 8.76 1.35
CA LEU A 157 6.88 10.17 1.03
C LEU A 157 6.19 10.88 2.20
N TYR A 158 5.24 10.23 2.86
CA TYR A 158 4.55 10.78 4.02
C TYR A 158 5.52 11.01 5.18
N TRP A 159 6.25 9.98 5.61
CA TRP A 159 7.12 10.05 6.77
C TRP A 159 8.34 10.93 6.56
N LEU A 160 8.88 10.98 5.35
CA LEU A 160 9.98 11.88 5.02
C LEU A 160 9.59 13.36 5.10
N LYS A 161 8.32 13.73 4.93
CA LYS A 161 7.84 15.09 5.14
C LYS A 161 7.86 15.52 6.61
N THR A 162 7.83 14.58 7.53
CA THR A 162 7.81 14.87 8.98
C THR A 162 9.19 15.12 9.57
N VAL A 163 10.27 14.90 8.79
CA VAL A 163 11.65 15.09 9.27
C VAL A 163 12.32 16.29 8.57
N ASP A 164 13.16 16.98 9.32
CA ASP A 164 13.96 18.12 8.84
C ASP A 164 15.43 17.72 8.64
N ILE A 165 15.64 16.75 7.74
CA ILE A 165 16.95 16.23 7.36
C ILE A 165 17.04 16.09 5.83
N SER A 166 18.22 15.78 5.30
CA SER A 166 18.36 15.37 3.89
C SER A 166 17.61 14.07 3.67
N ARG A 167 16.48 14.14 2.95
CA ARG A 167 15.52 13.06 2.75
C ARG A 167 16.01 12.09 1.69
N LYS A 168 15.98 10.79 2.00
CA LYS A 168 16.53 9.78 1.09
C LYS A 168 15.65 8.53 1.05
N ILE A 169 15.49 7.97 -0.15
CA ILE A 169 14.94 6.63 -0.40
C ILE A 169 15.98 5.84 -1.19
N GLU A 170 16.29 4.65 -0.73
CA GLU A 170 17.21 3.73 -1.41
C GLU A 170 16.55 2.37 -1.59
N ILE A 171 16.61 1.84 -2.81
CA ILE A 171 16.13 0.49 -3.12
C ILE A 171 17.28 -0.36 -3.56
N PHE A 172 17.51 -1.48 -2.88
CA PHE A 172 18.47 -2.49 -3.27
C PHE A 172 17.76 -3.71 -3.87
N ILE A 173 18.05 -4.00 -5.13
CA ILE A 173 17.50 -5.14 -5.87
C ILE A 173 18.56 -6.23 -5.91
N ASP A 174 18.32 -7.32 -5.18
CA ASP A 174 19.22 -8.47 -5.07
C ASP A 174 18.63 -9.68 -5.81
N GLY A 175 18.94 -9.75 -7.10
CA GLY A 175 18.48 -10.88 -7.95
C GLY A 175 19.16 -12.19 -7.58
N ASN A 176 20.34 -12.18 -6.93
CA ASN A 176 21.03 -13.39 -6.50
C ASN A 176 20.29 -14.07 -5.34
N ASN A 177 19.75 -13.28 -4.41
CA ASN A 177 18.99 -13.77 -3.25
C ASN A 177 17.49 -13.62 -3.43
N GLN A 178 17.00 -13.28 -4.63
CA GLN A 178 15.58 -13.13 -4.96
C GLN A 178 14.83 -12.19 -4.00
N ARG A 179 15.41 -11.00 -3.71
CA ARG A 179 14.83 -10.06 -2.76
C ARG A 179 15.02 -8.60 -3.15
N VAL A 180 14.19 -7.75 -2.56
CA VAL A 180 14.32 -6.28 -2.61
C VAL A 180 14.40 -5.76 -1.19
N ILE A 181 15.31 -4.82 -0.93
CA ILE A 181 15.32 -4.03 0.30
C ILE A 181 14.91 -2.61 -0.08
N PHE A 182 13.78 -2.16 0.45
CA PHE A 182 13.25 -0.82 0.28
C PHE A 182 13.50 -0.03 1.56
N SER A 183 14.23 1.06 1.48
CA SER A 183 14.69 1.80 2.65
C SER A 183 14.44 3.30 2.51
N ASP A 184 14.08 3.95 3.62
CA ASP A 184 14.07 5.40 3.76
C ASP A 184 14.85 5.84 5.00
N ASN A 185 15.18 7.13 5.08
CA ASN A 185 15.78 7.72 6.27
C ASN A 185 14.83 8.60 7.07
N GLY A 186 13.54 8.27 7.04
CA GLY A 186 12.51 8.89 7.87
C GLY A 186 12.68 8.60 9.37
N PRO A 187 11.66 8.84 10.18
CA PRO A 187 11.74 8.68 11.64
C PRO A 187 11.92 7.21 12.08
N GLY A 188 11.75 6.26 11.14
CA GLY A 188 11.77 4.84 11.45
C GLY A 188 10.43 4.36 12.02
N ILE A 189 10.46 3.17 12.63
CA ILE A 189 9.29 2.53 13.24
C ILE A 189 9.67 2.18 14.67
N ASP A 190 8.90 2.66 15.64
CA ASP A 190 9.11 2.38 17.05
C ASP A 190 8.88 0.89 17.36
N ASP A 191 9.47 0.40 18.46
CA ASP A 191 9.44 -1.02 18.81
C ASP A 191 8.03 -1.53 19.12
N GLU A 192 7.15 -0.67 19.67
CA GLU A 192 5.77 -1.01 19.98
C GLU A 192 4.94 -1.21 18.71
N SER A 193 5.21 -0.40 17.68
CA SER A 193 4.51 -0.43 16.39
C SER A 193 4.92 -1.59 15.49
N LYS A 194 6.16 -2.11 15.62
CA LYS A 194 6.72 -3.13 14.70
C LYS A 194 5.85 -4.35 14.52
N GLY A 195 5.18 -4.79 15.59
CA GLY A 195 4.30 -5.96 15.56
C GLY A 195 2.99 -5.74 14.78
N TYR A 196 2.60 -4.48 14.58
CA TYR A 196 1.27 -4.12 14.10
C TYR A 196 1.25 -3.41 12.75
N ILE A 197 2.39 -2.98 12.22
CA ILE A 197 2.45 -2.17 10.98
C ILE A 197 1.85 -2.84 9.75
N PHE A 198 1.75 -4.16 9.74
CA PHE A 198 1.11 -4.95 8.69
C PHE A 198 -0.32 -5.38 9.03
N GLU A 199 -0.84 -5.00 10.18
CA GLU A 199 -2.23 -5.25 10.55
C GLU A 199 -3.16 -4.25 9.87
N ALA A 200 -4.36 -4.73 9.51
CA ALA A 200 -5.36 -3.86 8.89
C ALA A 200 -5.76 -2.73 9.87
N PHE A 201 -5.85 -1.52 9.34
CA PHE A 201 -6.21 -0.28 10.07
C PHE A 201 -5.18 0.24 11.06
N TYR A 202 -4.06 -0.42 11.24
CA TYR A 202 -3.00 0.14 12.03
C TYR A 202 -2.31 1.28 11.27
N SER A 203 -2.33 2.48 11.83
CA SER A 203 -1.71 3.66 11.23
C SER A 203 -1.12 4.59 12.29
N GLY A 204 0.15 4.89 12.15
CA GLY A 204 0.80 5.97 12.92
C GLY A 204 0.55 7.38 12.34
N LYS A 205 -0.24 7.51 11.27
CA LYS A 205 -0.53 8.78 10.57
C LYS A 205 -1.75 9.53 11.15
N GLY A 206 -2.31 9.07 12.27
CA GLY A 206 -3.54 9.62 12.84
C GLY A 206 -4.72 9.51 11.87
N GLU A 207 -5.54 10.56 11.80
CA GLU A 207 -6.74 10.61 10.93
C GLU A 207 -6.42 10.60 9.42
N GLU A 208 -5.20 10.95 9.03
CA GLU A 208 -4.77 10.95 7.62
C GLU A 208 -4.45 9.55 7.09
N GLY A 209 -4.22 8.58 7.99
CA GLY A 209 -3.79 7.23 7.63
C GLY A 209 -4.87 6.19 7.80
N ARG A 210 -5.31 5.56 6.70
CA ARG A 210 -6.30 4.45 6.74
C ARG A 210 -5.74 3.15 7.31
N GLY A 211 -4.41 3.01 7.45
CA GLY A 211 -3.77 1.80 7.96
C GLY A 211 -3.89 0.58 7.04
N LEU A 212 -4.13 0.77 5.74
CA LEU A 212 -4.34 -0.33 4.80
C LEU A 212 -3.16 -0.58 3.86
N GLY A 213 -2.25 0.38 3.65
CA GLY A 213 -1.22 0.28 2.62
C GLY A 213 -0.27 -0.90 2.78
N LEU A 214 0.33 -1.06 3.98
CA LEU A 214 1.24 -2.17 4.26
C LEU A 214 0.51 -3.51 4.37
N TYR A 215 -0.70 -3.53 4.95
CA TYR A 215 -1.56 -4.69 4.97
C TYR A 215 -1.86 -5.21 3.55
N ILE A 216 -2.28 -4.32 2.63
CA ILE A 216 -2.53 -4.67 1.23
C ILE A 216 -1.25 -5.18 0.56
N ALA A 217 -0.12 -4.52 0.77
CA ALA A 217 1.16 -4.95 0.20
C ALA A 217 1.51 -6.38 0.63
N ARG A 218 1.35 -6.72 1.92
CA ARG A 218 1.56 -8.06 2.48
C ARG A 218 0.59 -9.06 1.87
N GLN A 219 -0.71 -8.78 1.87
CA GLN A 219 -1.73 -9.67 1.32
C GLN A 219 -1.54 -9.96 -0.18
N LEU A 220 -1.08 -8.97 -0.94
CA LEU A 220 -0.81 -9.14 -2.37
C LEU A 220 0.41 -10.04 -2.62
N LEU A 221 1.45 -9.93 -1.81
CA LEU A 221 2.66 -10.77 -1.91
C LEU A 221 2.38 -12.20 -1.45
N GLU A 222 1.71 -12.40 -0.33
CA GLU A 222 1.35 -13.71 0.24
C GLU A 222 0.54 -14.58 -0.74
N ARG A 223 -0.25 -14.00 -1.65
CA ARG A 223 -0.97 -14.73 -2.70
C ARG A 223 -0.05 -15.48 -3.69
N TYR A 224 1.21 -15.09 -3.74
CA TYR A 224 2.22 -15.67 -4.62
C TYR A 224 3.32 -16.38 -3.84
N ASP A 225 3.10 -16.62 -2.55
CA ASP A 225 4.08 -17.19 -1.62
C ASP A 225 5.32 -16.29 -1.48
N TYR A 226 5.14 -14.97 -1.58
CA TYR A 226 6.16 -13.96 -1.35
C TYR A 226 5.92 -13.26 -0.03
N THR A 227 6.97 -12.69 0.57
CA THR A 227 6.87 -12.03 1.88
C THR A 227 7.29 -10.57 1.85
N ILE A 228 6.84 -9.81 2.83
CA ILE A 228 7.33 -8.48 3.17
C ILE A 228 7.45 -8.37 4.68
N GLU A 229 8.63 -7.99 5.15
CA GLU A 229 8.94 -7.85 6.57
C GLU A 229 9.80 -6.63 6.84
N LEU A 230 9.87 -6.19 8.10
CA LEU A 230 10.89 -5.24 8.54
C LEU A 230 12.24 -5.91 8.65
N ALA A 231 13.31 -5.20 8.24
CA ALA A 231 14.67 -5.68 8.36
C ALA A 231 15.04 -5.94 9.83
N SER A 232 15.21 -7.22 10.17
CA SER A 232 15.62 -7.66 11.51
C SER A 232 17.14 -7.65 11.68
N PHE A 233 17.90 -7.87 10.60
CA PHE A 233 19.35 -7.96 10.62
C PHE A 233 20.01 -6.64 10.19
N SER A 234 21.12 -6.29 10.82
CA SER A 234 21.89 -5.08 10.50
C SER A 234 22.34 -5.00 9.04
N LYS A 235 22.63 -6.16 8.41
CA LYS A 235 23.00 -6.25 6.99
C LYS A 235 21.90 -5.82 6.01
N ASP A 236 20.65 -5.86 6.45
CA ASP A 236 19.47 -5.52 5.65
C ASP A 236 18.97 -4.08 5.95
N LYS A 237 19.62 -3.38 6.89
CA LYS A 237 19.38 -1.97 7.20
C LYS A 237 20.30 -1.09 6.36
N ARG A 238 19.75 -0.46 5.33
CA ARG A 238 20.51 0.37 4.39
C ARG A 238 20.46 1.86 4.74
N LEU A 239 19.37 2.31 5.33
CA LEU A 239 19.18 3.67 5.83
C LEU A 239 18.69 3.66 7.28
N SER A 240 18.72 4.82 7.93
CA SER A 240 18.41 4.96 9.36
C SER A 240 16.93 4.81 9.71
N GLY A 241 16.02 5.02 8.74
CA GLY A 241 14.58 4.97 8.96
C GLY A 241 13.98 3.57 8.76
N ALA A 242 12.88 3.48 8.04
CA ALA A 242 12.24 2.21 7.75
C ALA A 242 13.00 1.42 6.70
N ASN A 243 13.14 0.11 6.91
CA ASN A 243 13.77 -0.81 5.98
C ASN A 243 12.87 -2.03 5.82
N PHE A 244 12.29 -2.21 4.63
CA PHE A 244 11.43 -3.35 4.31
C PHE A 244 12.18 -4.33 3.42
N VAL A 245 12.12 -5.62 3.78
CA VAL A 245 12.67 -6.72 2.99
C VAL A 245 11.52 -7.45 2.32
N LEU A 246 11.52 -7.48 1.00
CA LEU A 246 10.59 -8.26 0.19
C LEU A 246 11.32 -9.49 -0.34
N GLU A 247 10.83 -10.68 -0.05
CA GLU A 247 11.40 -11.94 -0.53
C GLU A 247 10.47 -12.61 -1.54
N PHE A 248 11.06 -13.04 -2.64
CA PHE A 248 10.35 -13.63 -3.78
C PHE A 248 10.70 -15.10 -3.99
N ILE A 249 11.28 -15.71 -2.98
CA ILE A 249 11.64 -17.13 -2.98
C ILE A 249 10.36 -17.92 -2.71
N LYS A 250 10.03 -18.87 -3.61
CA LYS A 250 9.07 -19.90 -3.26
C LYS A 250 9.78 -20.86 -2.31
N GLU A 251 9.26 -21.01 -1.11
CA GLU A 251 9.64 -22.16 -0.29
C GLU A 251 9.19 -23.42 -1.04
N ASP A 252 10.15 -24.22 -1.49
CA ASP A 252 9.88 -25.59 -1.95
C ASP A 252 9.38 -26.37 -0.74
N ILE A 253 8.05 -26.60 -0.68
CA ILE A 253 7.39 -27.44 0.32
C ILE A 253 7.52 -28.90 -0.09
#